data_98d8e19293c3a56afc1ed4f53c1f2d21
#
_entry.id   98d8e19293c3a56afc1ed4f53c1f2d21
#
_cell.length_a   1.000
_cell.length_b   1.000
_cell.length_c   1.000
_cell.angle_alpha   90.00
_cell.angle_beta   90.00
_cell.angle_gamma   90.00
#
_symmetry.space_group_name_H-M   'P 1'
#
loop_
_entity.id
_entity.type
_entity.pdbx_description
1 polymer ?
#
loop_
_entity_poly.entity_id
_entity_poly.type
_entity_poly.pdbx_seq_one_letter_code
_entity_poly.pdbx_strand_id
1 'polypeptide(L)'
;MEDKSHEELYEHHFFEVEKNHDLMDWHIHYVGRGGISSFAISAIDIALWDIRGKKLNQSLSKMAGGAARSTKAYCGGIDLNFTMDRLLKNVEGYLEKGFNGVKIKVGRKNLKEDIERVSAVRELLGSQNVFMIDANYSMSVDQAIESARAFSEFDLLWFEEPIIPDDYGGYARISSETGMPLAM
;
A
#
# COMPACT_ATOMS: atom_id res chain seq x y z
N MET A 1 -32.33 -33.88 16.12
CA MET A 1 -31.71 -32.62 15.62
C MET A 1 -32.06 -31.58 16.66
N GLU A 2 -31.09 -31.22 17.47
CA GLU A 2 -31.26 -30.15 18.46
C GLU A 2 -31.51 -28.83 17.74
N ASP A 3 -32.59 -28.19 18.12
CA ASP A 3 -33.04 -26.91 17.60
C ASP A 3 -32.07 -25.82 18.16
N LYS A 4 -31.00 -25.54 17.44
CA LYS A 4 -30.07 -24.49 17.84
C LYS A 4 -30.78 -23.16 17.75
N SER A 5 -30.66 -22.36 18.78
CA SER A 5 -31.22 -21.00 18.80
C SER A 5 -30.64 -20.18 17.61
N HIS A 6 -31.41 -19.21 17.12
CA HIS A 6 -30.93 -18.30 16.07
C HIS A 6 -29.58 -17.66 16.46
N GLU A 7 -29.37 -17.38 17.72
CA GLU A 7 -28.14 -16.79 18.27
C GLU A 7 -26.94 -17.73 18.13
N GLU A 8 -27.10 -19.05 18.42
CA GLU A 8 -26.06 -20.08 18.25
C GLU A 8 -25.72 -20.34 16.77
N LEU A 9 -26.71 -20.26 15.88
CA LEU A 9 -26.49 -20.37 14.43
C LEU A 9 -25.70 -19.15 13.89
N TYR A 10 -26.05 -17.95 14.34
CA TYR A 10 -25.29 -16.74 13.96
C TYR A 10 -23.86 -16.76 14.50
N GLU A 11 -23.64 -17.13 15.75
CA GLU A 11 -22.31 -17.22 16.34
C GLU A 11 -21.40 -18.22 15.59
N HIS A 12 -21.92 -19.34 15.17
CA HIS A 12 -21.13 -20.36 14.45
C HIS A 12 -20.67 -19.84 13.07
N HIS A 13 -21.51 -19.11 12.34
CA HIS A 13 -21.19 -18.60 11.02
C HIS A 13 -20.11 -17.52 11.03
N PHE A 14 -20.05 -16.66 12.05
CA PHE A 14 -19.01 -15.63 12.16
C PHE A 14 -17.61 -16.18 12.39
N PHE A 15 -17.47 -17.40 12.91
CA PHE A 15 -16.18 -18.02 13.15
C PHE A 15 -15.60 -18.74 11.91
N GLU A 16 -16.42 -19.02 10.91
CA GLU A 16 -16.00 -19.67 9.65
C GLU A 16 -15.60 -18.62 8.60
N VAL A 17 -14.68 -17.70 8.93
CA VAL A 17 -14.34 -16.56 8.07
C VAL A 17 -13.88 -17.01 6.70
N GLU A 18 -13.00 -18.01 6.65
CA GLU A 18 -12.45 -18.56 5.41
C GLU A 18 -13.54 -19.15 4.52
N LYS A 19 -14.47 -19.90 5.11
CA LYS A 19 -15.62 -20.47 4.39
C LYS A 19 -16.58 -19.39 3.87
N ASN A 20 -16.81 -18.35 4.64
CA ASN A 20 -17.62 -17.21 4.21
C ASN A 20 -16.97 -16.46 3.05
N HIS A 21 -15.66 -16.31 3.08
CA HIS A 21 -14.90 -15.76 1.96
C HIS A 21 -15.12 -16.56 0.68
N ASP A 22 -14.92 -17.88 0.74
CA ASP A 22 -15.11 -18.79 -0.39
C ASP A 22 -16.54 -18.74 -0.93
N LEU A 23 -17.54 -18.67 -0.05
CA LEU A 23 -18.94 -18.55 -0.45
C LEU A 23 -19.23 -17.24 -1.16
N MET A 24 -18.68 -16.13 -0.69
CA MET A 24 -18.85 -14.82 -1.36
C MET A 24 -18.15 -14.81 -2.72
N ASP A 25 -16.93 -15.30 -2.82
CA ASP A 25 -16.19 -15.37 -4.09
C ASP A 25 -16.91 -16.27 -5.10
N TRP A 26 -17.39 -17.42 -4.65
CA TRP A 26 -18.16 -18.33 -5.50
C TRP A 26 -19.51 -17.76 -5.95
N HIS A 27 -20.21 -17.05 -5.07
CA HIS A 27 -21.52 -16.49 -5.39
C HIS A 27 -21.45 -15.46 -6.52
N ILE A 28 -20.37 -14.71 -6.61
CA ILE A 28 -20.18 -13.66 -7.61
C ILE A 28 -19.22 -14.05 -8.74
N HIS A 29 -18.84 -15.32 -8.86
CA HIS A 29 -17.81 -15.75 -9.81
C HIS A 29 -18.12 -15.39 -11.28
N TYR A 30 -19.41 -15.31 -11.66
CA TYR A 30 -19.83 -14.88 -13.00
C TYR A 30 -19.71 -13.35 -13.22
N VAL A 31 -19.65 -12.55 -12.16
CA VAL A 31 -19.51 -11.09 -12.27
C VAL A 31 -18.06 -10.70 -12.57
N GLY A 32 -17.13 -11.60 -12.31
CA GLY A 32 -15.70 -11.41 -12.47
C GLY A 32 -14.98 -11.17 -11.16
N ARG A 33 -13.67 -11.35 -11.19
CA ARG A 33 -12.77 -11.11 -10.08
C ARG A 33 -12.12 -9.74 -10.21
N GLY A 34 -11.99 -9.05 -9.11
CA GLY A 34 -11.42 -7.71 -9.08
C GLY A 34 -12.46 -6.58 -9.03
N GLY A 35 -12.00 -5.37 -9.00
CA GLY A 35 -12.83 -4.17 -8.96
C GLY A 35 -13.76 -4.11 -7.74
N ILE A 36 -14.95 -3.55 -7.95
CA ILE A 36 -15.92 -3.27 -6.87
C ILE A 36 -16.39 -4.53 -6.13
N SER A 37 -16.45 -5.67 -6.81
CA SER A 37 -16.84 -6.94 -6.20
C SER A 37 -15.82 -7.39 -5.16
N SER A 38 -14.53 -7.31 -5.50
CA SER A 38 -13.45 -7.64 -4.55
C SER A 38 -13.38 -6.66 -3.38
N PHE A 39 -13.67 -5.38 -3.60
CA PHE A 39 -13.77 -4.41 -2.51
C PHE A 39 -14.90 -4.76 -1.53
N ALA A 40 -16.06 -5.19 -2.04
CA ALA A 40 -17.18 -5.59 -1.20
C ALA A 40 -16.84 -6.85 -0.38
N ILE A 41 -16.27 -7.88 -1.00
CA ILE A 41 -15.81 -9.09 -0.30
C ILE A 41 -14.78 -8.73 0.76
N SER A 42 -13.76 -7.94 0.40
CA SER A 42 -12.70 -7.54 1.33
C SER A 42 -13.23 -6.78 2.55
N ALA A 43 -14.21 -5.89 2.34
CA ALA A 43 -14.82 -5.16 3.45
C ALA A 43 -15.54 -6.09 4.44
N ILE A 44 -16.27 -7.08 3.93
CA ILE A 44 -16.98 -8.07 4.77
C ILE A 44 -15.98 -9.00 5.46
N ASP A 45 -14.99 -9.49 4.73
CA ASP A 45 -13.94 -10.39 5.24
C ASP A 45 -13.18 -9.75 6.41
N ILE A 46 -12.73 -8.50 6.23
CA ILE A 46 -12.07 -7.73 7.29
C ILE A 46 -12.97 -7.59 8.53
N ALA A 47 -14.26 -7.30 8.34
CA ALA A 47 -15.20 -7.18 9.45
C ALA A 47 -15.39 -8.52 10.19
N LEU A 48 -15.46 -9.64 9.47
CA LEU A 48 -15.56 -10.98 10.07
C LEU A 48 -14.30 -11.33 10.88
N TRP A 49 -13.12 -11.06 10.33
CA TRP A 49 -11.86 -11.22 11.06
C TRP A 49 -11.79 -10.36 12.33
N ASP A 50 -12.25 -9.12 12.26
CA ASP A 50 -12.30 -8.20 13.41
C ASP A 50 -13.27 -8.71 14.50
N ILE A 51 -14.46 -9.17 14.10
CA ILE A 51 -15.43 -9.80 15.03
C ILE A 51 -14.81 -11.01 15.71
N ARG A 52 -14.22 -11.92 14.94
CA ARG A 52 -13.55 -13.13 15.46
C ARG A 52 -12.44 -12.77 16.44
N GLY A 53 -11.61 -11.79 16.11
CA GLY A 53 -10.53 -11.31 16.97
C GLY A 53 -11.05 -10.74 18.30
N LYS A 54 -12.07 -9.93 18.24
CA LYS A 54 -12.72 -9.34 19.43
C LYS A 54 -13.36 -10.41 20.32
N LYS A 55 -14.08 -11.34 19.73
CA LYS A 55 -14.72 -12.45 20.46
C LYS A 55 -13.68 -13.35 21.16
N LEU A 56 -12.55 -13.65 20.50
CA LEU A 56 -11.47 -14.46 21.05
C LEU A 56 -10.48 -13.68 21.93
N ASN A 57 -10.63 -12.35 22.00
CA ASN A 57 -9.67 -11.43 22.62
C ASN A 57 -8.24 -11.68 22.11
N GLN A 58 -8.09 -11.82 20.80
CA GLN A 58 -6.83 -12.07 20.12
C GLN A 58 -6.60 -11.05 18.99
N SER A 59 -5.34 -10.67 18.78
CA SER A 59 -4.95 -9.87 17.61
C SER A 59 -5.00 -10.72 16.34
N LEU A 60 -5.22 -10.08 15.18
CA LEU A 60 -5.18 -10.72 13.86
C LEU A 60 -3.86 -11.47 13.64
N SER A 61 -2.74 -10.86 14.03
CA SER A 61 -1.41 -11.49 13.89
C SER A 61 -1.32 -12.82 14.65
N LYS A 62 -1.93 -12.88 15.83
CA LYS A 62 -1.97 -14.11 16.66
C LYS A 62 -2.85 -15.18 16.03
N MET A 63 -4.02 -14.79 15.52
CA MET A 63 -4.94 -15.72 14.85
C MET A 63 -4.36 -16.28 13.55
N ALA A 64 -3.56 -15.46 12.84
CA ALA A 64 -2.81 -15.89 11.65
C ALA A 64 -1.54 -16.70 11.96
N GLY A 65 -1.35 -17.15 13.21
CA GLY A 65 -0.18 -17.95 13.61
C GLY A 65 1.10 -17.14 13.80
N GLY A 66 1.02 -15.82 13.83
CA GLY A 66 2.15 -14.94 14.03
C GLY A 66 2.62 -14.89 15.48
N ALA A 67 3.92 -14.65 15.68
CA ALA A 67 4.51 -14.34 16.98
C ALA A 67 4.60 -12.82 17.16
N ALA A 68 4.73 -12.38 18.42
CA ALA A 68 5.01 -10.98 18.72
C ALA A 68 6.39 -10.60 18.16
N ARG A 69 6.41 -9.91 17.02
CA ARG A 69 7.61 -9.43 16.35
C ARG A 69 7.44 -7.96 16.00
N SER A 70 8.54 -7.22 16.00
CA SER A 70 8.59 -5.88 15.43
C SER A 70 8.76 -5.95 13.92
N THR A 71 8.17 -5.00 13.21
CA THR A 71 8.43 -4.76 11.79
C THR A 71 8.85 -3.31 11.59
N LYS A 72 9.59 -3.07 10.51
CA LYS A 72 9.91 -1.70 10.12
C LYS A 72 8.65 -1.00 9.61
N ALA A 73 8.47 0.23 10.03
CA ALA A 73 7.38 1.08 9.58
C ALA A 73 7.94 2.32 8.89
N TYR A 74 7.22 2.80 7.89
CA TYR A 74 7.48 4.10 7.27
C TYR A 74 6.20 4.95 7.27
N CYS A 75 6.36 6.25 7.18
CA CYS A 75 5.25 7.17 6.98
C CYS A 75 5.08 7.52 5.50
N GLY A 76 3.84 7.70 5.09
CA GLY A 76 3.49 8.21 3.77
C GLY A 76 2.27 9.12 3.86
N GLY A 77 2.19 10.08 2.94
CA GLY A 77 1.08 11.03 2.87
C GLY A 77 0.40 11.03 1.51
N ILE A 78 -0.77 11.69 1.43
CA ILE A 78 -1.42 12.09 0.18
C ILE A 78 -1.01 13.54 -0.07
N ASP A 79 0.24 13.71 -0.51
CA ASP A 79 0.92 15.00 -0.49
C ASP A 79 1.24 15.58 -1.88
N LEU A 80 0.77 14.96 -2.97
CA LEU A 80 1.08 15.40 -4.33
C LEU A 80 0.83 16.90 -4.56
N ASN A 81 -0.26 17.41 -3.98
CA ASN A 81 -0.68 18.79 -4.11
C ASN A 81 -0.18 19.73 -3.00
N PHE A 82 0.69 19.25 -2.09
CA PHE A 82 1.24 20.10 -1.05
C PHE A 82 2.26 21.09 -1.63
N THR A 83 2.29 22.30 -1.06
CA THR A 83 3.41 23.23 -1.26
C THR A 83 4.69 22.62 -0.67
N MET A 84 5.85 23.08 -1.11
CA MET A 84 7.12 22.59 -0.61
C MET A 84 7.22 22.71 0.91
N ASP A 85 6.90 23.87 1.47
CA ASP A 85 6.94 24.11 2.92
C ASP A 85 6.05 23.13 3.70
N ARG A 86 4.84 22.85 3.18
CA ARG A 86 3.92 21.90 3.81
C ARG A 86 4.44 20.48 3.73
N LEU A 87 5.04 20.10 2.59
CA LEU A 87 5.64 18.79 2.42
C LEU A 87 6.78 18.57 3.42
N LEU A 88 7.74 19.50 3.47
CA LEU A 88 8.89 19.41 4.36
C LEU A 88 8.47 19.39 5.83
N LYS A 89 7.55 20.27 6.24
CA LYS A 89 7.00 20.26 7.60
C LYS A 89 6.32 18.92 7.96
N ASN A 90 5.67 18.29 7.01
CA ASN A 90 5.06 16.97 7.22
C ASN A 90 6.13 15.90 7.45
N VAL A 91 7.18 15.91 6.64
CA VAL A 91 8.31 14.97 6.76
C VAL A 91 9.06 15.18 8.08
N GLU A 92 9.31 16.44 8.49
CA GLU A 92 9.86 16.76 9.81
C GLU A 92 9.03 16.15 10.92
N GLY A 93 7.71 16.32 10.89
CA GLY A 93 6.81 15.72 11.88
C GLY A 93 6.82 14.19 11.91
N TYR A 94 7.20 13.52 10.82
CA TYR A 94 7.42 12.06 10.82
C TYR A 94 8.74 11.70 11.51
N LEU A 95 9.80 12.43 11.22
CA LEU A 95 11.12 12.24 11.87
C LEU A 95 11.04 12.49 13.37
N GLU A 96 10.34 13.54 13.80
CA GLU A 96 10.12 13.85 15.23
C GLU A 96 9.38 12.72 15.96
N LYS A 97 8.52 11.97 15.28
CA LYS A 97 7.85 10.78 15.82
C LYS A 97 8.71 9.51 15.83
N GLY A 98 9.96 9.62 15.37
CA GLY A 98 10.92 8.51 15.35
C GLY A 98 10.81 7.58 14.13
N PHE A 99 10.08 7.97 13.08
CA PHE A 99 10.10 7.22 11.83
C PHE A 99 11.41 7.51 11.07
N ASN A 100 12.00 6.45 10.53
CA ASN A 100 13.23 6.50 9.72
C ASN A 100 13.00 6.11 8.27
N GLY A 101 11.76 6.06 7.82
CA GLY A 101 11.35 5.81 6.45
C GLY A 101 10.17 6.69 6.06
N VAL A 102 10.25 7.29 4.88
CA VAL A 102 9.22 8.18 4.35
C VAL A 102 8.91 7.85 2.89
N LYS A 103 7.64 7.89 2.52
CA LYS A 103 7.16 7.80 1.14
C LYS A 103 6.38 9.06 0.79
N ILE A 104 6.72 9.71 -0.32
CA ILE A 104 5.99 10.87 -0.84
C ILE A 104 5.37 10.57 -2.20
N LYS A 105 4.39 11.36 -2.60
CA LYS A 105 3.77 11.27 -3.92
C LYS A 105 4.55 12.07 -4.96
N VAL A 106 4.68 11.45 -6.14
CA VAL A 106 5.20 12.04 -7.38
C VAL A 106 4.18 11.84 -8.51
N GLY A 107 4.47 12.32 -9.71
CA GLY A 107 3.57 12.21 -10.86
C GLY A 107 2.89 13.53 -11.20
N ARG A 108 3.50 14.66 -10.88
CA ARG A 108 3.09 15.97 -11.39
C ARG A 108 3.29 16.05 -12.89
N LYS A 109 2.56 16.95 -13.55
CA LYS A 109 2.67 17.15 -14.99
C LYS A 109 4.08 17.58 -15.45
N ASN A 110 4.79 18.28 -14.59
CA ASN A 110 6.14 18.75 -14.82
C ASN A 110 7.12 17.95 -13.96
N LEU A 111 7.89 17.09 -14.57
CA LEU A 111 8.89 16.26 -13.90
C LEU A 111 9.89 17.08 -13.06
N LYS A 112 10.22 18.29 -13.49
CA LYS A 112 11.12 19.16 -12.73
C LYS A 112 10.59 19.48 -11.33
N GLU A 113 9.27 19.65 -11.18
CA GLU A 113 8.67 19.90 -9.88
C GLU A 113 8.79 18.66 -8.95
N ASP A 114 8.68 17.46 -9.50
CA ASP A 114 8.87 16.23 -8.73
C ASP A 114 10.35 16.06 -8.35
N ILE A 115 11.28 16.35 -9.24
CA ILE A 115 12.72 16.34 -8.94
C ILE A 115 13.04 17.30 -7.80
N GLU A 116 12.54 18.54 -7.84
CA GLU A 116 12.74 19.53 -6.78
C GLU A 116 12.18 19.02 -5.43
N ARG A 117 11.00 18.39 -5.44
CA ARG A 117 10.37 17.80 -4.23
C ARG A 117 11.17 16.63 -3.67
N VAL A 118 11.57 15.70 -4.52
CA VAL A 118 12.36 14.53 -4.14
C VAL A 118 13.72 14.97 -3.59
N SER A 119 14.38 15.91 -4.25
CA SER A 119 15.65 16.49 -3.80
C SER A 119 15.54 17.13 -2.41
N ALA A 120 14.55 18.00 -2.21
CA ALA A 120 14.37 18.70 -0.94
C ALA A 120 14.04 17.72 0.22
N VAL A 121 13.23 16.70 -0.06
CA VAL A 121 12.92 15.66 0.94
C VAL A 121 14.14 14.79 1.23
N ARG A 122 14.93 14.41 0.22
CA ARG A 122 16.18 13.66 0.44
C ARG A 122 17.19 14.45 1.26
N GLU A 123 17.32 15.74 1.00
CA GLU A 123 18.19 16.63 1.78
C GLU A 123 17.76 16.65 3.27
N LEU A 124 16.46 16.82 3.52
CA LEU A 124 15.90 16.81 4.88
C LEU A 124 16.08 15.45 5.59
N LEU A 125 15.86 14.34 4.88
CA LEU A 125 15.99 12.98 5.43
C LEU A 125 17.45 12.61 5.73
N GLY A 126 18.40 13.18 5.01
CA GLY A 126 19.78 12.72 5.01
C GLY A 126 19.92 11.30 4.41
N SER A 127 21.15 10.79 4.36
CA SER A 127 21.48 9.49 3.74
C SER A 127 21.10 8.28 4.59
N GLN A 128 20.80 8.45 5.87
CA GLN A 128 20.53 7.33 6.80
C GLN A 128 19.07 6.90 6.82
N ASN A 129 18.17 7.75 6.35
CA ASN A 129 16.74 7.47 6.36
C ASN A 129 16.28 6.90 5.01
N VAL A 130 15.37 5.93 5.09
CA VAL A 130 14.81 5.24 3.92
C VAL A 130 13.83 6.15 3.22
N PHE A 131 13.94 6.22 1.88
CA PHE A 131 13.07 7.06 1.07
C PHE A 131 12.44 6.28 -0.07
N MET A 132 11.15 6.47 -0.27
CA MET A 132 10.35 5.87 -1.32
C MET A 132 9.49 6.94 -2.00
N ILE A 133 9.12 6.68 -3.25
CA ILE A 133 8.21 7.53 -4.00
C ILE A 133 7.09 6.70 -4.62
N ASP A 134 5.93 7.34 -4.85
CA ASP A 134 4.73 6.67 -5.33
C ASP A 134 4.00 7.57 -6.34
N ALA A 135 3.83 7.08 -7.56
CA ALA A 135 3.21 7.82 -8.66
C ALA A 135 1.71 7.51 -8.86
N ASN A 136 1.15 6.52 -8.19
CA ASN A 136 -0.26 6.12 -8.30
C ASN A 136 -0.75 6.01 -9.76
N TYR A 137 -0.03 5.27 -10.58
CA TYR A 137 -0.38 4.94 -11.99
C TYR A 137 -0.42 6.15 -12.93
N SER A 138 0.23 7.27 -12.61
CA SER A 138 0.06 8.52 -13.33
C SER A 138 0.86 8.65 -14.62
N MET A 139 1.74 7.69 -14.93
CA MET A 139 2.72 7.82 -16.01
C MET A 139 2.49 6.81 -17.14
N SER A 140 2.93 7.14 -18.34
CA SER A 140 3.23 6.17 -19.38
C SER A 140 4.57 5.49 -19.11
N VAL A 141 4.86 4.37 -19.78
CA VAL A 141 6.14 3.64 -19.65
C VAL A 141 7.35 4.55 -19.93
N ASP A 142 7.29 5.36 -21.00
CA ASP A 142 8.39 6.26 -21.36
C ASP A 142 8.59 7.38 -20.33
N GLN A 143 7.51 7.95 -19.81
CA GLN A 143 7.57 8.92 -18.70
C GLN A 143 8.15 8.31 -17.42
N ALA A 144 7.77 7.06 -17.10
CA ALA A 144 8.30 6.37 -15.94
C ALA A 144 9.81 6.08 -16.08
N ILE A 145 10.29 5.72 -17.26
CA ILE A 145 11.72 5.54 -17.54
C ILE A 145 12.48 6.88 -17.39
N GLU A 146 11.96 7.96 -17.97
CA GLU A 146 12.54 9.29 -17.83
C GLU A 146 12.61 9.71 -16.35
N SER A 147 11.52 9.54 -15.63
CA SER A 147 11.42 9.85 -14.19
C SER A 147 12.37 8.99 -13.35
N ALA A 148 12.42 7.68 -13.60
CA ALA A 148 13.31 6.77 -12.86
C ALA A 148 14.79 7.13 -13.07
N ARG A 149 15.18 7.53 -14.29
CA ARG A 149 16.54 8.03 -14.56
C ARG A 149 16.83 9.34 -13.81
N ALA A 150 15.87 10.26 -13.80
CA ALA A 150 16.01 11.53 -13.07
C ALA A 150 16.08 11.31 -11.54
N PHE A 151 15.40 10.30 -11.02
CA PHE A 151 15.39 9.99 -9.58
C PHE A 151 16.54 9.08 -9.14
N SER A 152 17.37 8.57 -10.05
CA SER A 152 18.41 7.58 -9.73
C SER A 152 19.47 8.05 -8.72
N GLU A 153 19.70 9.36 -8.62
CA GLU A 153 20.66 9.97 -7.69
C GLU A 153 20.15 10.10 -6.25
N PHE A 154 18.84 9.86 -5.99
CA PHE A 154 18.26 10.12 -4.68
C PHE A 154 18.21 8.88 -3.76
N ASP A 155 18.89 7.80 -4.09
CA ASP A 155 18.98 6.57 -3.28
C ASP A 155 17.61 6.10 -2.76
N LEU A 156 16.68 5.87 -3.69
CA LEU A 156 15.33 5.44 -3.39
C LEU A 156 15.28 3.94 -3.14
N LEU A 157 14.55 3.52 -2.10
CA LEU A 157 14.31 2.10 -1.84
C LEU A 157 13.43 1.47 -2.92
N TRP A 158 12.40 2.19 -3.38
CA TRP A 158 11.59 1.83 -4.55
C TRP A 158 10.85 3.03 -5.15
N PHE A 159 10.45 2.85 -6.39
CA PHE A 159 9.50 3.68 -7.11
C PHE A 159 8.19 2.88 -7.25
N GLU A 160 7.13 3.31 -6.54
CA GLU A 160 5.85 2.62 -6.42
C GLU A 160 4.89 3.08 -7.51
N GLU A 161 4.21 2.12 -8.13
CA GLU A 161 3.10 2.31 -9.05
C GLU A 161 3.34 3.39 -10.14
N PRO A 162 4.47 3.38 -10.86
CA PRO A 162 4.68 4.37 -11.92
C PRO A 162 3.64 4.29 -13.04
N ILE A 163 3.23 3.09 -13.42
CA ILE A 163 2.26 2.79 -14.47
C ILE A 163 1.16 1.86 -13.96
N ILE A 164 0.12 1.62 -14.75
CA ILE A 164 -0.98 0.72 -14.37
C ILE A 164 -0.46 -0.69 -14.05
N PRO A 165 -1.01 -1.38 -13.04
CA PRO A 165 -0.46 -2.64 -12.53
C PRO A 165 -0.58 -3.81 -13.52
N ASP A 166 -1.50 -3.74 -14.48
CA ASP A 166 -1.71 -4.80 -15.48
C ASP A 166 -0.67 -4.80 -16.61
N ASP A 167 0.16 -3.76 -16.73
CA ASP A 167 1.22 -3.68 -17.75
C ASP A 167 2.55 -4.27 -17.27
N TYR A 168 2.58 -5.60 -17.11
CA TYR A 168 3.81 -6.31 -16.71
C TYR A 168 4.98 -6.11 -17.68
N GLY A 169 4.70 -5.95 -18.97
CA GLY A 169 5.70 -5.65 -19.99
C GLY A 169 6.34 -4.28 -19.78
N GLY A 170 5.52 -3.28 -19.46
CA GLY A 170 5.96 -1.94 -19.08
C GLY A 170 6.83 -1.93 -17.83
N TYR A 171 6.42 -2.64 -16.77
CA TYR A 171 7.24 -2.79 -15.54
C TYR A 171 8.59 -3.45 -15.83
N ALA A 172 8.60 -4.53 -16.60
CA ALA A 172 9.83 -5.21 -16.98
C ALA A 172 10.77 -4.29 -17.77
N ARG A 173 10.21 -3.48 -18.68
CA ARG A 173 10.97 -2.51 -19.47
C ARG A 173 11.56 -1.40 -18.59
N ILE A 174 10.78 -0.80 -17.69
CA ILE A 174 11.26 0.24 -16.76
C ILE A 174 12.42 -0.32 -15.93
N SER A 175 12.23 -1.48 -15.32
CA SER A 175 13.26 -2.13 -14.49
C SER A 175 14.55 -2.40 -15.27
N SER A 176 14.44 -2.97 -16.48
CA SER A 176 15.62 -3.34 -17.31
C SER A 176 16.38 -2.12 -17.83
N GLU A 177 15.69 -1.02 -18.15
CA GLU A 177 16.33 0.18 -18.72
C GLU A 177 16.89 1.13 -17.66
N THR A 178 16.45 1.03 -16.40
CA THR A 178 16.81 2.00 -15.37
C THR A 178 17.50 1.38 -14.15
N GLY A 179 17.29 0.09 -13.91
CA GLY A 179 17.73 -0.57 -12.67
C GLY A 179 17.00 -0.10 -11.41
N MET A 180 16.00 0.79 -11.54
CA MET A 180 15.23 1.31 -10.41
C MET A 180 14.41 0.17 -9.77
N PRO A 181 14.49 -0.05 -8.45
CA PRO A 181 13.59 -0.95 -7.75
C PRO A 181 12.15 -0.45 -7.86
N LEU A 182 11.23 -1.32 -8.27
CA LEU A 182 9.82 -1.00 -8.45
C LEU A 182 8.97 -1.72 -7.42
N ALA A 183 7.88 -1.08 -6.99
CA ALA A 183 6.81 -1.67 -6.20
C ALA A 183 5.46 -1.47 -6.90
N MET A 184 4.54 -2.44 -6.75
CA MET A 184 3.18 -2.39 -7.29
C MET A 184 2.20 -3.11 -6.38
#